data_c16f922d4161836103cc784c609d5469
#
_entry.id   c16f922d4161836103cc784c609d5469
#
_cell.length_a   1.000
_cell.length_b   1.000
_cell.length_c   1.000
_cell.angle_alpha   90.00
_cell.angle_beta   90.00
_cell.angle_gamma   90.00
#
_symmetry.space_group_name_H-M   'P 1'
#
loop_
_entity.id
_entity.type
_entity.pdbx_description
1 polymer ?
#
loop_
_entity_poly.entity_id
_entity_poly.type
_entity_poly.pdbx_seq_one_letter_code
_entity_poly.pdbx_strand_id
1 'polypeptide(L)'
;MRCIAEGLSCWKFLYRAGLILLVASAPVSGAGIAVMEHSVKELGQAFSGAPTNTSDGSMVFFNPAAMSQVRGKLISAASYYIAPSATFHDSASRLGNAPLTGGNGGDAGQSVFIPNFYYVQELSNRLAFGFGFNLPYGMRNSYDSDWKGRYQAIDSEVLTINFNPSLSFKLTEKFSLGAGFNVQYLRSKLTNAIDLGPACFLVQGALPCLSQGIAPQAADGHVSLKGDSVGFGYNLGAFYTLTPDTRFGVSYRSRIAHDVKGNANFTLPDKAIALTQGNILVDTHAVTPVTLPDSVLFGFSHHLNPRWEVSADALWTHWSLVRELRTNFSSSQSDDVQNLKWNDTWRYAFGVNYFSATHKWVWRTGFAYDQTPVRNAQHRSPRIPDSDRYWLTVGFTYAVRNNISIHGAYAHLFMDTPSISRRGVTGDFLSGQFSEQINIGGLQLDWRF
;
A
#
# COMPACT_ATOMS: atom_id res chain seq x y z
N MET A 1 30.60 33.38 -38.16
CA MET A 1 29.41 32.61 -38.55
C MET A 1 29.74 31.13 -38.63
N ARG A 2 29.70 30.41 -37.50
CA ARG A 2 29.67 28.92 -37.37
C ARG A 2 29.70 28.60 -35.91
N CYS A 3 28.54 28.57 -35.28
CA CYS A 3 28.25 28.01 -33.96
C CYS A 3 26.77 28.19 -33.63
N ILE A 4 25.85 27.60 -34.41
CA ILE A 4 24.44 27.43 -34.06
C ILE A 4 23.93 26.19 -34.86
N ALA A 5 24.43 25.00 -34.59
CA ALA A 5 23.93 23.80 -35.26
C ALA A 5 24.02 22.51 -34.43
N GLU A 6 24.40 22.56 -33.16
CA GLU A 6 24.49 21.33 -32.32
C GLU A 6 23.50 21.26 -31.13
N GLY A 7 22.60 22.24 -30.98
CA GLY A 7 21.60 22.26 -29.90
C GLY A 7 20.35 21.41 -30.12
N LEU A 8 20.11 20.87 -31.31
CA LEU A 8 18.87 20.21 -31.70
C LEU A 8 18.87 18.68 -31.67
N SER A 9 20.04 18.06 -31.46
CA SER A 9 20.14 16.59 -31.47
C SER A 9 19.90 15.96 -30.09
N CYS A 10 20.11 16.69 -29.01
CA CYS A 10 19.93 16.18 -27.66
C CYS A 10 18.44 16.11 -27.23
N TRP A 11 17.59 16.97 -27.77
CA TRP A 11 16.16 16.98 -27.48
C TRP A 11 15.37 15.88 -28.21
N LYS A 12 15.88 15.39 -29.35
CA LYS A 12 15.26 14.27 -30.09
C LYS A 12 15.51 12.91 -29.43
N PHE A 13 16.52 12.79 -28.55
CA PHE A 13 16.76 11.57 -27.77
C PHE A 13 15.83 11.49 -26.53
N LEU A 14 15.44 12.60 -25.97
CA LEU A 14 14.49 12.67 -24.84
C LEU A 14 13.03 12.42 -25.28
N TYR A 15 12.69 12.70 -26.53
CA TYR A 15 11.33 12.44 -27.06
C TYR A 15 11.09 10.99 -27.52
N ARG A 16 12.16 10.16 -27.65
CA ARG A 16 12.04 8.73 -28.01
C ARG A 16 12.18 7.78 -26.82
N ALA A 17 12.62 8.27 -25.68
CA ALA A 17 12.37 7.64 -24.39
C ALA A 17 10.99 8.09 -23.89
N GLY A 18 9.99 8.00 -24.77
CA GLY A 18 8.57 8.15 -24.41
C GLY A 18 8.30 7.20 -23.26
N LEU A 19 8.22 7.79 -22.09
CA LEU A 19 7.81 7.20 -20.84
C LEU A 19 6.43 6.57 -21.07
N ILE A 20 6.40 5.33 -21.55
CA ILE A 20 5.24 4.46 -21.39
C ILE A 20 5.25 4.07 -19.90
N LEU A 21 4.81 5.02 -19.06
CA LEU A 21 4.26 4.73 -17.76
C LEU A 21 2.94 3.98 -18.02
N LEU A 22 3.06 2.69 -18.32
CA LEU A 22 1.98 1.74 -18.06
C LEU A 22 1.77 1.82 -16.54
N VAL A 23 0.82 2.68 -16.14
CA VAL A 23 0.23 2.65 -14.80
C VAL A 23 -0.57 1.35 -14.74
N ALA A 24 0.14 0.24 -14.55
CA ALA A 24 -0.49 -1.00 -14.14
C ALA A 24 -1.05 -0.74 -12.73
N SER A 25 -2.34 -0.96 -12.57
CA SER A 25 -3.05 -0.85 -11.29
C SER A 25 -2.35 -1.71 -10.25
N ALA A 26 -1.88 -1.07 -9.19
CA ALA A 26 -1.14 -1.70 -8.11
C ALA A 26 -2.07 -2.26 -7.04
N PRO A 27 -1.77 -3.39 -6.49
CA PRO A 27 -2.19 -3.76 -5.16
C PRO A 27 -1.06 -4.31 -4.31
N VAL A 28 -1.08 -4.03 -3.05
CA VAL A 28 -0.15 -4.58 -2.06
C VAL A 28 -0.82 -4.66 -0.72
N SER A 29 -0.42 -5.62 0.08
CA SER A 29 -0.80 -5.71 1.46
C SER A 29 0.46 -5.57 2.32
N GLY A 30 0.76 -4.37 2.77
CA GLY A 30 1.49 -4.09 4.00
C GLY A 30 0.53 -4.21 5.19
N ALA A 31 0.96 -4.03 6.46
CA ALA A 31 0.02 -4.01 7.58
C ALA A 31 -1.14 -3.06 7.24
N GLY A 32 -2.36 -3.58 7.22
CA GLY A 32 -3.48 -2.88 6.60
C GLY A 32 -3.29 -2.71 5.09
N ILE A 33 -3.15 -1.47 4.63
CA ILE A 33 -2.92 -1.14 3.21
C ILE A 33 -1.61 -0.36 2.96
N ALA A 34 -0.72 -0.30 3.96
CA ALA A 34 0.58 0.37 3.80
C ALA A 34 1.54 -0.47 2.97
N VAL A 35 2.34 0.19 2.13
CA VAL A 35 3.35 -0.40 1.25
C VAL A 35 4.73 -0.03 1.78
N MET A 36 5.57 -1.01 2.09
CA MET A 36 6.94 -0.78 2.54
C MET A 36 7.95 -0.76 1.39
N GLU A 37 7.56 -1.20 0.20
CA GLU A 37 8.39 -1.47 -0.98
C GLU A 37 8.84 -0.17 -1.66
N HIS A 38 9.73 0.57 -1.00
CA HIS A 38 10.30 1.83 -1.48
C HIS A 38 11.79 1.75 -1.86
N SER A 39 12.50 0.67 -1.50
CA SER A 39 13.88 0.40 -1.89
C SER A 39 14.14 -1.10 -1.97
N VAL A 40 14.54 -1.60 -3.14
CA VAL A 40 14.91 -3.02 -3.33
C VAL A 40 16.15 -3.37 -2.52
N LYS A 41 17.08 -2.43 -2.39
CA LYS A 41 18.23 -2.59 -1.52
C LYS A 41 17.80 -2.86 -0.07
N GLU A 42 16.88 -2.05 0.46
CA GLU A 42 16.37 -2.19 1.84
C GLU A 42 15.46 -3.43 1.98
N LEU A 43 14.73 -3.84 0.94
CA LEU A 43 13.98 -5.10 0.93
C LEU A 43 14.89 -6.29 1.27
N GLY A 44 16.12 -6.31 0.74
CA GLY A 44 17.08 -7.39 0.99
C GLY A 44 17.44 -7.60 2.48
N GLN A 45 17.20 -6.60 3.33
CA GLN A 45 17.38 -6.64 4.77
C GLN A 45 16.08 -6.40 5.56
N ALA A 46 14.92 -6.70 4.95
CA ALA A 46 13.60 -6.47 5.53
C ALA A 46 13.37 -5.01 5.96
N PHE A 47 13.91 -4.04 5.23
CA PHE A 47 13.89 -2.59 5.51
C PHE A 47 14.53 -2.19 6.85
N SER A 48 15.23 -3.09 7.54
CA SER A 48 15.91 -2.78 8.81
C SER A 48 16.93 -1.66 8.61
N GLY A 49 16.92 -0.68 9.52
CA GLY A 49 17.80 0.47 9.43
C GLY A 49 17.48 1.46 8.29
N ALA A 50 16.33 1.36 7.63
CA ALA A 50 15.94 2.23 6.53
C ALA A 50 16.09 3.74 6.84
N PRO A 51 15.76 4.28 8.04
CA PRO A 51 15.97 5.69 8.33
C PRO A 51 17.45 6.07 8.52
N THR A 52 18.38 5.10 8.53
CA THR A 52 19.85 5.35 8.56
C THR A 52 20.51 5.16 7.19
N ASN A 53 19.72 4.78 6.17
CA ASN A 53 20.22 4.59 4.81
C ASN A 53 20.75 5.89 4.21
N THR A 54 21.97 5.85 3.65
CA THR A 54 22.64 6.99 3.01
C THR A 54 23.14 6.64 1.60
N SER A 55 22.77 5.47 1.07
CA SER A 55 23.38 4.94 -0.14
C SER A 55 22.49 4.88 -1.36
N ASP A 56 21.15 4.94 -1.20
CA ASP A 56 20.20 5.05 -2.31
C ASP A 56 19.18 6.18 -2.08
N GLY A 57 18.43 6.55 -3.11
CA GLY A 57 17.54 7.71 -3.08
C GLY A 57 16.28 7.53 -2.24
N SER A 58 15.96 6.32 -1.77
CA SER A 58 14.76 6.07 -0.95
C SER A 58 14.80 6.76 0.42
N MET A 59 15.98 7.28 0.80
CA MET A 59 16.10 8.16 1.96
C MET A 59 15.16 9.37 1.91
N VAL A 60 14.78 9.85 0.74
CA VAL A 60 13.74 10.89 0.57
C VAL A 60 12.43 10.47 1.24
N PHE A 61 12.08 9.18 1.10
CA PHE A 61 10.89 8.61 1.72
C PHE A 61 11.13 8.24 3.18
N PHE A 62 12.17 7.43 3.48
CA PHE A 62 12.36 6.87 4.81
C PHE A 62 12.88 7.89 5.84
N ASN A 63 13.82 8.76 5.46
CA ASN A 63 14.34 9.82 6.33
C ASN A 63 15.01 10.93 5.51
N PRO A 64 14.34 12.05 5.24
CA PRO A 64 14.91 13.12 4.42
C PRO A 64 16.20 13.72 5.00
N ALA A 65 16.43 13.61 6.32
CA ALA A 65 17.67 14.12 6.93
C ALA A 65 18.93 13.41 6.43
N ALA A 66 18.80 12.12 6.03
CA ALA A 66 19.92 11.33 5.53
C ALA A 66 20.45 11.82 4.17
N MET A 67 19.67 12.59 3.42
CA MET A 67 20.10 13.19 2.14
C MET A 67 21.33 14.09 2.30
N SER A 68 21.57 14.68 3.48
CA SER A 68 22.75 15.49 3.81
C SER A 68 24.06 14.72 3.69
N GLN A 69 24.02 13.40 3.63
CA GLN A 69 25.18 12.52 3.47
C GLN A 69 25.52 12.23 2.00
N VAL A 70 24.62 12.57 1.08
CA VAL A 70 24.87 12.41 -0.38
C VAL A 70 25.84 13.48 -0.85
N ARG A 71 26.80 13.06 -1.68
CA ARG A 71 27.71 13.94 -2.43
C ARG A 71 27.37 13.89 -3.90
N GLY A 72 27.35 15.06 -4.55
CA GLY A 72 26.96 15.19 -5.96
C GLY A 72 25.47 14.93 -6.17
N LYS A 73 25.16 14.08 -7.13
CA LYS A 73 23.79 13.73 -7.50
C LYS A 73 23.60 12.21 -7.46
N LEU A 74 22.39 11.78 -7.09
CA LEU A 74 22.01 10.38 -7.02
C LEU A 74 20.62 10.21 -7.64
N ILE A 75 20.49 9.25 -8.55
CA ILE A 75 19.22 8.75 -9.07
C ILE A 75 19.08 7.30 -8.61
N SER A 76 17.89 6.95 -8.13
CA SER A 76 17.49 5.58 -7.84
C SER A 76 16.18 5.27 -8.54
N ALA A 77 16.14 4.18 -9.30
CA ALA A 77 14.94 3.67 -9.94
C ALA A 77 14.74 2.22 -9.54
N ALA A 78 13.61 1.93 -8.94
CA ALA A 78 13.26 0.60 -8.43
C ALA A 78 11.94 0.11 -9.03
N SER A 79 11.81 -1.20 -9.18
CA SER A 79 10.56 -1.85 -9.56
C SER A 79 10.41 -3.15 -8.78
N TYR A 80 9.19 -3.41 -8.30
CA TYR A 80 8.83 -4.62 -7.57
C TYR A 80 7.76 -5.38 -8.32
N TYR A 81 7.83 -6.70 -8.24
CA TYR A 81 6.74 -7.61 -8.52
C TYR A 81 6.29 -8.22 -7.20
N ILE A 82 5.03 -7.99 -6.83
CA ILE A 82 4.42 -8.50 -5.61
C ILE A 82 3.34 -9.47 -6.01
N ALA A 83 3.40 -10.69 -5.49
CA ALA A 83 2.50 -11.77 -5.76
C ALA A 83 1.85 -12.25 -4.45
N PRO A 84 0.74 -11.64 -4.02
CA PRO A 84 -0.05 -12.11 -2.90
C PRO A 84 -0.92 -13.29 -3.33
N SER A 85 -1.26 -14.14 -2.36
CA SER A 85 -2.30 -15.18 -2.45
C SER A 85 -3.17 -15.06 -1.20
N ALA A 86 -4.50 -15.11 -1.38
CA ALA A 86 -5.49 -15.04 -0.31
C ALA A 86 -6.69 -15.90 -0.64
N THR A 87 -6.79 -17.07 -0.02
CA THR A 87 -7.88 -18.02 -0.25
C THR A 87 -8.78 -18.12 0.98
N PHE A 88 -10.09 -18.02 0.76
CA PHE A 88 -11.09 -18.15 1.81
C PHE A 88 -11.54 -19.60 1.97
N HIS A 89 -11.71 -20.03 3.20
CA HIS A 89 -12.25 -21.32 3.59
C HIS A 89 -13.49 -21.12 4.47
N ASP A 90 -14.66 -21.44 3.91
CA ASP A 90 -15.93 -21.28 4.61
C ASP A 90 -16.06 -22.24 5.79
N SER A 91 -16.64 -21.77 6.89
CA SER A 91 -16.99 -22.64 8.04
C SER A 91 -18.49 -22.70 8.32
N ALA A 92 -19.20 -21.59 8.26
CA ALA A 92 -20.62 -21.51 8.58
C ALA A 92 -21.28 -20.21 8.09
N SER A 93 -20.96 -19.77 6.90
CA SER A 93 -21.55 -18.54 6.32
C SER A 93 -23.03 -18.73 6.02
N ARG A 94 -23.87 -17.74 6.40
CA ARG A 94 -25.34 -17.87 6.33
C ARG A 94 -26.05 -16.54 6.15
N LEU A 95 -27.26 -16.59 5.64
CA LEU A 95 -28.25 -15.51 5.65
C LEU A 95 -29.45 -16.00 6.47
N GLY A 96 -29.68 -15.41 7.65
CA GLY A 96 -30.61 -15.96 8.62
C GLY A 96 -30.19 -17.38 9.05
N ASN A 97 -31.05 -18.37 8.78
CA ASN A 97 -30.78 -19.81 9.03
C ASN A 97 -30.34 -20.58 7.79
N ALA A 98 -30.38 -19.98 6.60
CA ALA A 98 -29.96 -20.60 5.35
C ALA A 98 -28.46 -20.41 5.09
N PRO A 99 -27.73 -21.45 4.62
CA PRO A 99 -26.34 -21.28 4.18
C PRO A 99 -26.24 -20.24 3.05
N LEU A 100 -25.14 -19.47 3.03
CA LEU A 100 -24.85 -18.65 1.86
C LEU A 100 -24.50 -19.53 0.66
N THR A 101 -25.11 -19.20 -0.48
CA THR A 101 -24.84 -19.87 -1.76
C THR A 101 -23.54 -19.38 -2.38
N GLY A 102 -22.95 -20.19 -3.24
CA GLY A 102 -21.74 -19.90 -3.98
C GLY A 102 -20.49 -20.61 -3.46
N GLY A 103 -19.36 -20.36 -4.12
CA GLY A 103 -18.05 -20.92 -3.81
C GLY A 103 -17.28 -20.16 -2.74
N ASN A 104 -16.01 -20.53 -2.59
CA ASN A 104 -15.07 -19.86 -1.67
C ASN A 104 -14.38 -18.62 -2.29
N GLY A 105 -14.61 -18.32 -3.56
CA GLY A 105 -14.15 -17.08 -4.21
C GLY A 105 -12.79 -17.18 -4.91
N GLY A 106 -12.23 -18.37 -5.01
CA GLY A 106 -10.91 -18.56 -5.64
C GLY A 106 -9.76 -17.98 -4.83
N ASP A 107 -8.67 -17.66 -5.51
CA ASP A 107 -7.56 -16.87 -4.93
C ASP A 107 -7.79 -15.38 -5.21
N ALA A 108 -8.10 -14.62 -4.18
CA ALA A 108 -8.38 -13.20 -4.30
C ALA A 108 -7.12 -12.35 -4.48
N GLY A 109 -5.93 -12.89 -4.24
CA GLY A 109 -4.66 -12.19 -4.40
C GLY A 109 -4.38 -11.82 -5.85
N GLN A 110 -4.06 -10.55 -6.11
CA GLN A 110 -3.76 -10.05 -7.45
C GLN A 110 -2.33 -9.55 -7.53
N SER A 111 -1.53 -10.07 -8.45
CA SER A 111 -0.13 -9.65 -8.63
C SER A 111 0.00 -8.24 -9.19
N VAL A 112 1.12 -7.55 -8.86
CA VAL A 112 1.33 -6.16 -9.23
C VAL A 112 2.79 -5.79 -9.42
N PHE A 113 3.00 -4.75 -10.24
CA PHE A 113 4.27 -4.03 -10.37
C PHE A 113 4.19 -2.66 -9.69
N ILE A 114 5.19 -2.34 -8.84
CA ILE A 114 5.32 -1.06 -8.15
C ILE A 114 6.61 -0.38 -8.59
N PRO A 115 6.53 0.73 -9.33
CA PRO A 115 7.69 1.55 -9.64
C PRO A 115 7.94 2.58 -8.53
N ASN A 116 9.22 2.85 -8.24
CA ASN A 116 9.65 3.98 -7.43
C ASN A 116 10.80 4.71 -8.14
N PHE A 117 10.83 6.02 -7.97
CA PHE A 117 11.88 6.85 -8.53
C PHE A 117 12.30 7.92 -7.52
N TYR A 118 13.61 8.12 -7.38
CA TYR A 118 14.17 9.13 -6.48
C TYR A 118 15.31 9.87 -7.17
N TYR A 119 15.37 11.15 -6.84
CA TYR A 119 16.48 12.04 -7.16
C TYR A 119 16.94 12.75 -5.91
N VAL A 120 18.26 12.77 -5.67
CA VAL A 120 18.87 13.53 -4.59
C VAL A 120 20.04 14.33 -5.15
N GLN A 121 20.17 15.58 -4.75
CA GLN A 121 21.24 16.48 -5.16
C GLN A 121 21.79 17.26 -3.95
N GLU A 122 23.11 17.22 -3.80
CA GLU A 122 23.84 18.15 -2.94
C GLU A 122 23.76 19.56 -3.55
N LEU A 123 23.18 20.51 -2.82
CA LEU A 123 23.12 21.93 -3.24
C LEU A 123 24.29 22.72 -2.64
N SER A 124 24.75 22.33 -1.46
CA SER A 124 25.93 22.86 -0.78
C SER A 124 26.42 21.85 0.26
N ASN A 125 27.58 22.10 0.88
CA ASN A 125 28.13 21.24 1.93
C ASN A 125 27.17 20.99 3.12
N ARG A 126 26.09 21.79 3.24
CA ARG A 126 25.10 21.68 4.32
C ARG A 126 23.66 21.44 3.84
N LEU A 127 23.39 21.65 2.57
CA LEU A 127 22.02 21.60 2.04
C LEU A 127 21.93 20.57 0.91
N ALA A 128 20.93 19.69 1.00
CA ALA A 128 20.57 18.77 -0.08
C ALA A 128 19.09 18.87 -0.41
N PHE A 129 18.77 18.69 -1.69
CA PHE A 129 17.41 18.58 -2.23
C PHE A 129 17.14 17.15 -2.62
N GLY A 130 15.92 16.66 -2.40
CA GLY A 130 15.45 15.38 -2.86
C GLY A 130 14.07 15.46 -3.49
N PHE A 131 13.81 14.53 -4.38
CA PHE A 131 12.49 14.33 -4.98
C PHE A 131 12.19 12.84 -5.02
N GLY A 132 11.00 12.43 -4.53
CA GLY A 132 10.53 11.05 -4.57
C GLY A 132 9.21 10.93 -5.33
N PHE A 133 9.11 9.86 -6.12
CA PHE A 133 7.88 9.34 -6.69
C PHE A 133 7.69 7.91 -6.17
N ASN A 134 6.62 7.65 -5.43
CA ASN A 134 6.39 6.38 -4.77
C ASN A 134 4.90 6.10 -4.51
N LEU A 135 4.59 4.87 -4.13
CA LEU A 135 3.23 4.38 -3.89
C LEU A 135 3.10 3.88 -2.43
N PRO A 136 2.86 4.76 -1.45
CA PRO A 136 2.94 4.41 -0.03
C PRO A 136 1.76 3.61 0.52
N TYR A 137 0.63 3.56 -0.19
CA TYR A 137 -0.54 2.78 0.18
C TYR A 137 -1.16 2.14 -1.05
N GLY A 138 -1.62 0.90 -0.91
CA GLY A 138 -2.27 0.19 -1.98
C GLY A 138 -2.84 -1.15 -1.53
N MET A 139 -3.87 -1.62 -2.22
CA MET A 139 -4.41 -2.97 -2.11
C MET A 139 -5.21 -3.34 -3.35
N ARG A 140 -5.31 -4.63 -3.65
CA ARG A 140 -6.23 -5.14 -4.66
C ARG A 140 -6.56 -6.59 -4.38
N ASN A 141 -7.83 -6.88 -4.20
CA ASN A 141 -8.38 -8.22 -4.09
C ASN A 141 -9.51 -8.38 -5.11
N SER A 142 -9.64 -9.56 -5.68
CA SER A 142 -10.72 -9.90 -6.62
C SER A 142 -11.16 -11.33 -6.38
N TYR A 143 -12.34 -11.48 -5.85
CA TYR A 143 -13.01 -12.78 -5.65
C TYR A 143 -13.89 -13.13 -6.85
N ASP A 144 -14.21 -14.41 -7.02
CA ASP A 144 -15.24 -14.84 -7.95
C ASP A 144 -16.57 -14.13 -7.67
N SER A 145 -17.29 -13.74 -8.71
CA SER A 145 -18.49 -12.89 -8.58
C SER A 145 -19.66 -13.57 -7.83
N ASP A 146 -19.66 -14.89 -7.76
CA ASP A 146 -20.67 -15.73 -7.13
C ASP A 146 -20.26 -16.32 -5.77
N TRP A 147 -19.11 -15.88 -5.20
CA TRP A 147 -18.64 -16.42 -3.93
C TRP A 147 -19.56 -16.06 -2.74
N LYS A 148 -19.44 -16.80 -1.65
CA LYS A 148 -20.29 -16.64 -0.46
C LYS A 148 -20.21 -15.24 0.16
N GLY A 149 -19.07 -14.59 0.11
CA GLY A 149 -18.87 -13.23 0.66
C GLY A 149 -19.19 -12.08 -0.32
N ARG A 150 -19.80 -12.35 -1.49
CA ARG A 150 -20.05 -11.36 -2.55
C ARG A 150 -20.83 -10.13 -2.10
N TYR A 151 -21.64 -10.25 -1.07
CA TYR A 151 -22.40 -9.13 -0.50
C TYR A 151 -21.53 -8.16 0.30
N GLN A 152 -20.33 -8.58 0.70
CA GLN A 152 -19.38 -7.73 1.44
C GLN A 152 -18.23 -7.26 0.55
N ALA A 153 -17.77 -8.08 -0.41
CA ALA A 153 -16.71 -7.72 -1.36
C ALA A 153 -16.74 -8.62 -2.60
N ILE A 154 -16.45 -8.05 -3.76
CA ILE A 154 -16.04 -8.76 -4.97
C ILE A 154 -14.68 -8.21 -5.38
N ASP A 155 -14.61 -6.99 -5.95
CA ASP A 155 -13.33 -6.31 -6.19
C ASP A 155 -13.09 -5.24 -5.12
N SER A 156 -11.83 -5.07 -4.78
CA SER A 156 -11.39 -3.98 -3.92
C SER A 156 -10.02 -3.51 -4.41
N GLU A 157 -9.92 -2.26 -4.81
CA GLU A 157 -8.68 -1.64 -5.27
C GLU A 157 -8.52 -0.28 -4.60
N VAL A 158 -7.36 -0.05 -4.01
CA VAL A 158 -6.89 1.26 -3.56
C VAL A 158 -5.48 1.44 -4.12
N LEU A 159 -5.22 2.59 -4.70
CA LEU A 159 -3.92 2.97 -5.23
C LEU A 159 -3.60 4.39 -4.79
N THR A 160 -2.40 4.59 -4.25
CA THR A 160 -1.87 5.94 -4.03
C THR A 160 -0.63 6.20 -4.87
N ILE A 161 -0.50 7.42 -5.35
CA ILE A 161 0.70 7.95 -6.02
C ILE A 161 1.13 9.18 -5.23
N ASN A 162 2.37 9.21 -4.79
CA ASN A 162 2.90 10.27 -3.96
C ASN A 162 4.11 10.95 -4.60
N PHE A 163 4.10 12.28 -4.61
CA PHE A 163 5.21 13.13 -5.01
C PHE A 163 5.75 13.81 -3.75
N ASN A 164 7.05 13.66 -3.50
CA ASN A 164 7.68 14.07 -2.25
C ASN A 164 8.96 14.92 -2.49
N PRO A 165 8.83 16.22 -2.82
CA PRO A 165 9.96 17.14 -2.72
C PRO A 165 10.40 17.30 -1.27
N SER A 166 11.71 17.28 -1.02
CA SER A 166 12.29 17.29 0.32
C SER A 166 13.58 18.10 0.37
N LEU A 167 13.88 18.66 1.54
CA LEU A 167 15.13 19.36 1.84
C LEU A 167 15.77 18.73 3.08
N SER A 168 17.11 18.69 3.09
CA SER A 168 17.92 18.25 4.21
C SER A 168 18.94 19.32 4.56
N PHE A 169 19.11 19.57 5.85
CA PHE A 169 20.09 20.54 6.35
C PHE A 169 21.00 19.89 7.40
N LYS A 170 22.33 19.94 7.16
CA LYS A 170 23.37 19.49 8.08
C LYS A 170 23.65 20.60 9.11
N LEU A 171 23.15 20.41 10.33
CA LEU A 171 23.37 21.33 11.44
C LEU A 171 24.81 21.27 11.95
N THR A 172 25.33 20.05 12.12
CA THR A 172 26.73 19.76 12.48
C THR A 172 27.25 18.62 11.62
N GLU A 173 28.54 18.27 11.71
CA GLU A 173 29.09 17.13 10.99
C GLU A 173 28.44 15.79 11.40
N LYS A 174 27.82 15.73 12.56
CA LYS A 174 27.18 14.54 13.11
C LYS A 174 25.66 14.55 13.06
N PHE A 175 25.03 15.72 12.94
CA PHE A 175 23.58 15.85 13.09
C PHE A 175 22.95 16.63 11.93
N SER A 176 21.92 16.04 11.35
CA SER A 176 21.15 16.62 10.25
C SER A 176 19.64 16.53 10.51
N LEU A 177 18.92 17.51 9.98
CA LEU A 177 17.46 17.53 9.92
C LEU A 177 16.99 17.52 8.47
N GLY A 178 15.80 17.03 8.24
CA GLY A 178 15.18 17.05 6.93
C GLY A 178 13.67 17.19 7.01
N ALA A 179 13.09 17.77 5.96
CA ALA A 179 11.66 17.92 5.83
C ALA A 179 11.24 17.72 4.37
N GLY A 180 10.08 17.13 4.15
CA GLY A 180 9.49 16.95 2.84
C GLY A 180 8.01 17.27 2.85
N PHE A 181 7.50 17.65 1.68
CA PHE A 181 6.09 17.87 1.42
C PHE A 181 5.56 16.73 0.57
N ASN A 182 4.35 16.26 0.85
CA ASN A 182 3.73 15.15 0.13
C ASN A 182 2.47 15.64 -0.60
N VAL A 183 2.43 15.41 -1.91
CA VAL A 183 1.22 15.54 -2.72
C VAL A 183 0.81 14.14 -3.11
N GLN A 184 -0.31 13.66 -2.58
CA GLN A 184 -0.74 12.28 -2.74
C GLN A 184 -2.06 12.22 -3.48
N TYR A 185 -2.08 11.56 -4.63
CA TYR A 185 -3.28 11.14 -5.34
C TYR A 185 -3.71 9.78 -4.83
N LEU A 186 -4.99 9.60 -4.57
CA LEU A 186 -5.61 8.33 -4.19
C LEU A 186 -6.75 8.01 -5.16
N ARG A 187 -6.79 6.78 -5.66
CA ARG A 187 -7.90 6.21 -6.41
C ARG A 187 -8.41 4.96 -5.70
N SER A 188 -9.74 4.80 -5.67
CA SER A 188 -10.39 3.62 -5.11
C SER A 188 -11.47 3.08 -6.05
N LYS A 189 -11.57 1.72 -6.11
CA LYS A 189 -12.67 0.99 -6.74
C LYS A 189 -13.10 -0.12 -5.79
N LEU A 190 -14.37 -0.11 -5.38
CA LEU A 190 -14.96 -1.14 -4.53
C LEU A 190 -16.21 -1.67 -5.21
N THR A 191 -16.36 -3.00 -5.26
CA THR A 191 -17.56 -3.64 -5.82
C THR A 191 -18.08 -4.72 -4.88
N ASN A 192 -19.38 -4.92 -4.89
CA ASN A 192 -20.04 -6.06 -4.24
C ASN A 192 -21.42 -6.31 -4.86
N ALA A 193 -21.95 -7.50 -4.63
CA ALA A 193 -23.33 -7.83 -4.92
C ALA A 193 -24.25 -7.22 -3.86
N ILE A 194 -25.53 -7.09 -4.23
CA ILE A 194 -26.62 -6.66 -3.34
C ILE A 194 -27.68 -7.75 -3.38
N ASP A 195 -27.96 -8.40 -2.24
CA ASP A 195 -29.08 -9.30 -2.17
C ASP A 195 -30.40 -8.51 -2.20
N LEU A 196 -31.11 -8.62 -3.31
CA LEU A 196 -32.36 -7.87 -3.53
C LEU A 196 -33.56 -8.51 -2.84
N GLY A 197 -33.48 -9.77 -2.41
CA GLY A 197 -34.56 -10.44 -1.69
C GLY A 197 -34.93 -9.73 -0.39
N PRO A 198 -34.03 -9.54 0.58
CA PRO A 198 -34.29 -8.80 1.80
C PRO A 198 -34.76 -7.36 1.54
N ALA A 199 -34.15 -6.65 0.57
CA ALA A 199 -34.57 -5.30 0.21
C ALA A 199 -36.01 -5.27 -0.34
N CYS A 200 -36.36 -6.19 -1.20
CA CYS A 200 -37.71 -6.33 -1.74
C CYS A 200 -38.74 -6.63 -0.63
N PHE A 201 -38.42 -7.53 0.27
CA PHE A 201 -39.32 -7.89 1.38
C PHE A 201 -39.65 -6.70 2.30
N LEU A 202 -38.68 -5.82 2.50
CA LEU A 202 -38.89 -4.59 3.30
C LEU A 202 -39.79 -3.58 2.58
N VAL A 203 -39.73 -3.50 1.25
CA VAL A 203 -40.47 -2.48 0.45
C VAL A 203 -41.84 -2.97 0.04
N GLN A 204 -41.98 -4.21 -0.41
CA GLN A 204 -43.19 -4.74 -1.05
C GLN A 204 -43.83 -5.91 -0.27
N GLY A 205 -43.15 -6.44 0.76
CA GLY A 205 -43.54 -7.65 1.45
C GLY A 205 -43.09 -8.93 0.74
N ALA A 206 -43.09 -10.07 1.44
CA ALA A 206 -42.52 -11.32 0.94
C ALA A 206 -43.28 -11.91 -0.25
N LEU A 207 -44.61 -11.96 -0.21
CA LEU A 207 -45.44 -12.60 -1.25
C LEU A 207 -45.27 -11.97 -2.64
N PRO A 208 -45.37 -10.62 -2.82
CA PRO A 208 -45.12 -9.98 -4.12
C PRO A 208 -43.70 -10.24 -4.63
N CYS A 209 -42.69 -10.21 -3.79
CA CYS A 209 -41.30 -10.41 -4.18
C CYS A 209 -41.06 -11.86 -4.65
N LEU A 210 -41.56 -12.84 -3.91
CA LEU A 210 -41.44 -14.25 -4.29
C LEU A 210 -42.15 -14.56 -5.62
N SER A 211 -43.33 -13.97 -5.87
CA SER A 211 -44.02 -14.15 -7.14
C SER A 211 -43.28 -13.56 -8.34
N GLN A 212 -42.42 -12.56 -8.10
CA GLN A 212 -41.53 -11.97 -9.10
C GLN A 212 -40.17 -12.70 -9.20
N GLY A 213 -39.96 -13.78 -8.43
CA GLY A 213 -38.70 -14.51 -8.36
C GLY A 213 -37.57 -13.70 -7.72
N ILE A 214 -37.90 -12.76 -6.81
CA ILE A 214 -36.96 -11.97 -6.02
C ILE A 214 -36.91 -12.56 -4.60
N ALA A 215 -36.35 -13.75 -4.47
CA ALA A 215 -36.08 -14.39 -3.19
C ALA A 215 -34.68 -14.04 -2.68
N PRO A 216 -34.42 -14.13 -1.36
CA PRO A 216 -33.06 -14.01 -0.82
C PRO A 216 -32.07 -14.93 -1.53
N GLN A 217 -30.92 -14.40 -1.92
CA GLN A 217 -29.85 -15.07 -2.66
C GLN A 217 -30.21 -15.54 -4.10
N ALA A 218 -31.42 -15.27 -4.59
CA ALA A 218 -31.88 -15.70 -5.93
C ALA A 218 -31.92 -14.53 -6.94
N ALA A 219 -31.75 -13.31 -6.49
CA ALA A 219 -31.71 -12.11 -7.32
C ALA A 219 -30.70 -11.14 -6.75
N ASP A 220 -29.53 -11.07 -7.37
CA ASP A 220 -28.48 -10.16 -6.97
C ASP A 220 -28.45 -8.94 -7.89
N GLY A 221 -28.37 -7.76 -7.31
CA GLY A 221 -27.88 -6.56 -7.93
C GLY A 221 -26.37 -6.43 -7.73
N HIS A 222 -25.79 -5.44 -8.35
CA HIS A 222 -24.36 -5.13 -8.23
C HIS A 222 -24.16 -3.64 -8.02
N VAL A 223 -23.21 -3.28 -7.13
CA VAL A 223 -22.77 -1.89 -6.94
C VAL A 223 -21.28 -1.76 -7.22
N SER A 224 -20.93 -0.69 -7.92
CA SER A 224 -19.55 -0.29 -8.20
C SER A 224 -19.32 1.14 -7.72
N LEU A 225 -18.53 1.28 -6.66
CA LEU A 225 -18.07 2.55 -6.13
C LEU A 225 -16.70 2.87 -6.74
N LYS A 226 -16.57 4.02 -7.40
CA LYS A 226 -15.29 4.49 -7.97
C LYS A 226 -15.13 5.95 -7.63
N GLY A 227 -13.95 6.32 -7.17
CA GLY A 227 -13.64 7.71 -6.84
C GLY A 227 -12.15 7.94 -6.67
N ASP A 228 -11.79 9.21 -6.61
CA ASP A 228 -10.43 9.65 -6.41
C ASP A 228 -10.35 10.90 -5.52
N SER A 229 -9.14 11.21 -5.07
CA SER A 229 -8.86 12.37 -4.21
C SER A 229 -7.40 12.77 -4.30
N VAL A 230 -7.11 14.04 -4.03
CA VAL A 230 -5.75 14.53 -3.78
C VAL A 230 -5.68 15.01 -2.33
N GLY A 231 -4.69 14.52 -1.60
CA GLY A 231 -4.40 14.90 -0.23
C GLY A 231 -2.99 15.44 -0.07
N PHE A 232 -2.74 16.15 1.03
CA PHE A 232 -1.46 16.78 1.32
C PHE A 232 -0.96 16.37 2.69
N GLY A 233 0.36 16.21 2.79
CA GLY A 233 1.03 15.88 4.02
C GLY A 233 2.48 16.34 4.04
N TYR A 234 3.19 15.95 5.09
CA TYR A 234 4.61 16.25 5.23
C TYR A 234 5.35 15.09 5.89
N ASN A 235 6.66 15.08 5.76
CA ASN A 235 7.53 14.19 6.51
C ASN A 235 8.72 14.96 7.07
N LEU A 236 9.14 14.56 8.26
CA LEU A 236 10.27 15.13 8.98
C LEU A 236 11.26 14.03 9.27
N GLY A 237 12.54 14.40 9.38
CA GLY A 237 13.59 13.47 9.71
C GLY A 237 14.69 14.07 10.55
N ALA A 238 15.31 13.23 11.37
CA ALA A 238 16.55 13.49 12.09
C ALA A 238 17.53 12.34 11.84
N PHE A 239 18.79 12.69 11.60
CA PHE A 239 19.86 11.73 11.35
C PHE A 239 21.06 12.08 12.19
N TYR A 240 21.62 11.07 12.90
CA TYR A 240 22.74 11.27 13.80
C TYR A 240 23.83 10.22 13.59
N THR A 241 25.04 10.67 13.30
CA THR A 241 26.26 9.87 13.23
C THR A 241 26.98 9.92 14.56
N LEU A 242 26.79 8.89 15.40
CA LEU A 242 27.45 8.81 16.72
C LEU A 242 28.95 8.61 16.53
N THR A 243 29.32 7.60 15.74
CA THR A 243 30.70 7.30 15.31
C THR A 243 30.68 7.05 13.80
N PRO A 244 31.83 6.96 13.11
CA PRO A 244 31.86 6.58 11.69
C PRO A 244 31.11 5.29 11.38
N ASP A 245 31.07 4.36 12.35
CA ASP A 245 30.46 3.04 12.19
C ASP A 245 29.02 2.97 12.73
N THR A 246 28.55 3.97 13.49
CA THR A 246 27.25 3.90 14.19
C THR A 246 26.35 5.07 13.82
N ARG A 247 25.16 4.77 13.33
CA ARG A 247 24.17 5.75 12.87
C ARG A 247 22.80 5.49 13.50
N PHE A 248 22.09 6.57 13.77
CA PHE A 248 20.70 6.57 14.22
C PHE A 248 19.87 7.46 13.29
N GLY A 249 18.66 7.05 13.04
CA GLY A 249 17.69 7.83 12.27
C GLY A 249 16.31 7.77 12.92
N VAL A 250 15.61 8.90 12.88
CA VAL A 250 14.20 8.97 13.27
C VAL A 250 13.47 9.75 12.20
N SER A 251 12.32 9.25 11.78
CA SER A 251 11.46 9.98 10.85
C SER A 251 10.00 9.92 11.26
N TYR A 252 9.28 10.97 10.96
CA TYR A 252 7.85 11.11 11.12
C TYR A 252 7.22 11.40 9.76
N ARG A 253 6.16 10.69 9.43
CA ARG A 253 5.30 10.97 8.28
C ARG A 253 3.92 11.33 8.78
N SER A 254 3.39 12.48 8.36
CA SER A 254 2.07 12.95 8.77
C SER A 254 0.97 12.09 8.18
N ARG A 255 -0.18 12.05 8.86
CA ARG A 255 -1.43 11.58 8.25
C ARG A 255 -1.80 12.41 7.03
N ILE A 256 -2.55 11.79 6.10
CA ILE A 256 -3.11 12.46 4.93
C ILE A 256 -4.60 12.14 4.87
N ALA A 257 -5.43 13.18 4.94
CA ALA A 257 -6.87 13.04 4.76
C ALA A 257 -7.24 13.09 3.28
N HIS A 258 -8.13 12.22 2.87
CA HIS A 258 -8.70 12.13 1.54
C HIS A 258 -10.23 12.11 1.62
N ASP A 259 -10.88 13.00 0.88
CA ASP A 259 -12.28 12.89 0.56
C ASP A 259 -12.40 12.24 -0.82
N VAL A 260 -12.54 10.91 -0.85
CA VAL A 260 -12.64 10.18 -2.11
C VAL A 260 -14.00 10.42 -2.71
N LYS A 261 -14.04 11.27 -3.74
CA LYS A 261 -15.24 11.70 -4.44
C LYS A 261 -15.41 10.93 -5.73
N GLY A 262 -16.63 10.48 -5.99
CA GLY A 262 -16.90 9.71 -7.20
C GLY A 262 -18.35 9.30 -7.35
N ASN A 263 -18.57 8.13 -7.94
CA ASN A 263 -19.90 7.63 -8.26
C ASN A 263 -20.12 6.22 -7.73
N ALA A 264 -21.33 5.98 -7.28
CA ALA A 264 -21.89 4.66 -7.04
C ALA A 264 -22.78 4.31 -8.23
N ASN A 265 -22.43 3.26 -8.96
CA ASN A 265 -23.22 2.77 -10.09
C ASN A 265 -23.88 1.44 -9.69
N PHE A 266 -25.20 1.38 -9.86
CA PHE A 266 -26.02 0.24 -9.52
C PHE A 266 -26.48 -0.47 -10.78
N THR A 267 -26.34 -1.79 -10.83
CA THR A 267 -26.89 -2.65 -11.88
C THR A 267 -27.87 -3.60 -11.26
N LEU A 268 -29.14 -3.49 -11.64
CA LEU A 268 -30.23 -4.31 -11.13
C LEU A 268 -30.82 -5.15 -12.27
N PRO A 269 -31.26 -6.39 -12.02
CA PRO A 269 -32.04 -7.15 -12.99
C PRO A 269 -33.41 -6.48 -13.22
N ASP A 270 -33.97 -6.59 -14.44
CA ASP A 270 -35.20 -5.92 -14.86
C ASP A 270 -36.37 -6.10 -13.88
N LYS A 271 -36.51 -7.32 -13.35
CA LYS A 271 -37.56 -7.67 -12.37
C LYS A 271 -37.46 -6.88 -11.05
N ALA A 272 -36.32 -6.28 -10.75
CA ALA A 272 -36.05 -5.56 -9.50
C ALA A 272 -36.00 -4.04 -9.71
N ILE A 273 -36.24 -3.51 -10.90
CA ILE A 273 -36.21 -2.05 -11.18
C ILE A 273 -37.21 -1.29 -10.28
N ALA A 274 -38.34 -1.90 -9.94
CA ALA A 274 -39.31 -1.27 -9.01
C ALA A 274 -38.73 -0.95 -7.62
N LEU A 275 -37.60 -1.56 -7.22
CA LEU A 275 -36.90 -1.26 -5.98
C LEU A 275 -36.16 0.07 -5.99
N THR A 276 -35.98 0.71 -7.16
CA THR A 276 -35.38 2.05 -7.26
C THR A 276 -36.34 3.18 -6.87
N GLN A 277 -37.60 2.87 -6.61
CA GLN A 277 -38.58 3.85 -6.13
C GLN A 277 -38.11 4.45 -4.79
N GLY A 278 -38.29 5.74 -4.63
CA GLY A 278 -37.79 6.46 -3.45
C GLY A 278 -36.31 6.91 -3.57
N ASN A 279 -35.75 6.84 -4.78
CA ASN A 279 -34.37 7.29 -5.07
C ASN A 279 -33.30 6.48 -4.29
N ILE A 280 -33.51 5.16 -4.17
CA ILE A 280 -32.57 4.19 -3.60
C ILE A 280 -32.10 3.23 -4.69
N LEU A 281 -30.89 2.63 -4.52
CA LEU A 281 -30.27 1.71 -5.49
C LEU A 281 -30.19 2.30 -6.92
N VAL A 282 -30.02 3.63 -7.03
CA VAL A 282 -29.86 4.37 -8.28
C VAL A 282 -28.45 4.93 -8.37
N ASP A 283 -27.99 5.15 -9.60
CA ASP A 283 -26.71 5.80 -9.84
C ASP A 283 -26.65 7.16 -9.16
N THR A 284 -25.63 7.41 -8.38
CA THR A 284 -25.53 8.60 -7.56
C THR A 284 -24.08 8.99 -7.28
N HIS A 285 -23.86 10.25 -6.94
CA HIS A 285 -22.57 10.66 -6.38
C HIS A 285 -22.35 10.07 -5.00
N ALA A 286 -21.11 9.74 -4.72
CA ALA A 286 -20.69 9.16 -3.44
C ALA A 286 -19.38 9.81 -2.95
N VAL A 287 -19.28 9.98 -1.62
CA VAL A 287 -18.07 10.48 -0.98
C VAL A 287 -17.67 9.54 0.14
N THR A 288 -16.43 9.10 0.12
CA THR A 288 -15.86 8.23 1.16
C THR A 288 -14.67 8.94 1.80
N PRO A 289 -14.83 9.58 2.98
CA PRO A 289 -13.71 10.15 3.72
C PRO A 289 -12.80 9.03 4.24
N VAL A 290 -11.49 9.15 4.02
CA VAL A 290 -10.50 8.24 4.56
C VAL A 290 -9.27 9.01 5.02
N THR A 291 -8.75 8.69 6.21
CA THR A 291 -7.50 9.28 6.69
C THR A 291 -6.42 8.19 6.74
N LEU A 292 -5.41 8.34 5.90
CA LEU A 292 -4.23 7.48 5.93
C LEU A 292 -3.37 7.87 7.14
N PRO A 293 -2.81 6.89 7.89
CA PRO A 293 -2.22 7.14 9.19
C PRO A 293 -0.89 7.88 9.14
N ASP A 294 -0.61 8.60 10.22
CA ASP A 294 0.74 9.04 10.55
C ASP A 294 1.58 7.90 11.11
N SER A 295 2.90 8.04 10.99
CA SER A 295 3.84 7.00 11.42
C SER A 295 5.15 7.59 11.92
N VAL A 296 5.82 6.86 12.82
CA VAL A 296 7.17 7.15 13.32
C VAL A 296 8.05 5.94 13.09
N LEU A 297 9.18 6.15 12.45
CA LEU A 297 10.17 5.13 12.17
C LEU A 297 11.47 5.46 12.89
N PHE A 298 11.93 4.56 13.75
CA PHE A 298 13.22 4.61 14.43
C PHE A 298 14.17 3.60 13.78
N GLY A 299 15.41 3.98 13.54
CA GLY A 299 16.39 3.06 12.96
C GLY A 299 17.78 3.24 13.50
N PHE A 300 18.50 2.13 13.46
CA PHE A 300 19.87 1.99 13.90
C PHE A 300 20.66 1.18 12.89
N SER A 301 21.92 1.56 12.63
CA SER A 301 22.88 0.73 11.89
C SER A 301 24.26 0.84 12.48
N HIS A 302 25.02 -0.28 12.48
CA HIS A 302 26.35 -0.36 13.03
C HIS A 302 27.25 -1.31 12.21
N HIS A 303 28.39 -0.81 11.75
CA HIS A 303 29.46 -1.64 11.19
C HIS A 303 30.23 -2.33 12.31
N LEU A 304 30.07 -3.65 12.43
CA LEU A 304 30.85 -4.47 13.37
C LEU A 304 32.35 -4.51 12.97
N ASN A 305 32.59 -4.47 11.68
CA ASN A 305 33.90 -4.42 11.05
C ASN A 305 33.72 -4.04 9.56
N PRO A 306 34.78 -3.85 8.76
CA PRO A 306 34.66 -3.46 7.33
C PRO A 306 33.84 -4.41 6.44
N ARG A 307 33.53 -5.63 6.92
CA ARG A 307 32.75 -6.62 6.15
C ARG A 307 31.35 -6.85 6.64
N TRP A 308 31.01 -6.48 7.87
CA TRP A 308 29.73 -6.77 8.46
C TRP A 308 29.07 -5.52 9.04
N GLU A 309 27.84 -5.30 8.64
CA GLU A 309 26.95 -4.28 9.21
C GLU A 309 25.68 -4.97 9.72
N VAL A 310 25.21 -4.56 10.87
CA VAL A 310 23.93 -4.94 11.44
C VAL A 310 23.02 -3.72 11.50
N SER A 311 21.72 -3.94 11.33
CA SER A 311 20.72 -2.89 11.39
C SER A 311 19.46 -3.38 12.07
N ALA A 312 18.75 -2.43 12.68
CA ALA A 312 17.44 -2.69 13.28
C ALA A 312 16.54 -1.45 13.11
N ASP A 313 15.24 -1.68 13.07
CA ASP A 313 14.25 -0.60 13.12
C ASP A 313 12.98 -0.99 13.89
N ALA A 314 12.23 0.05 14.27
CA ALA A 314 10.89 -0.05 14.82
C ALA A 314 10.01 1.03 14.15
N LEU A 315 8.94 0.60 13.52
CA LEU A 315 7.93 1.45 12.89
C LEU A 315 6.63 1.37 13.69
N TRP A 316 6.19 2.51 14.21
CA TRP A 316 4.85 2.68 14.76
C TRP A 316 3.94 3.33 13.71
N THR A 317 2.72 2.81 13.57
CA THR A 317 1.70 3.34 12.65
C THR A 317 0.37 3.54 13.37
N HIS A 318 -0.19 4.73 13.26
CA HIS A 318 -1.40 5.19 13.94
C HIS A 318 -2.67 4.71 13.22
N TRP A 319 -2.85 3.40 13.07
CA TRP A 319 -4.00 2.81 12.38
C TRP A 319 -5.32 2.98 13.13
N SER A 320 -5.31 3.28 14.43
CA SER A 320 -6.54 3.51 15.23
C SER A 320 -7.37 4.72 14.76
N LEU A 321 -6.83 5.54 13.85
CA LEU A 321 -7.58 6.57 13.12
C LEU A 321 -8.63 5.98 12.19
N VAL A 322 -8.41 4.75 11.67
CA VAL A 322 -9.31 4.07 10.73
C VAL A 322 -10.36 3.30 11.54
N ARG A 323 -11.39 4.01 12.00
CA ARG A 323 -12.47 3.43 12.79
C ARG A 323 -13.53 2.76 11.94
N GLU A 324 -13.90 3.41 10.83
CA GLU A 324 -14.89 2.94 9.88
C GLU A 324 -14.55 3.40 8.47
N LEU A 325 -15.03 2.68 7.49
CA LEU A 325 -15.12 3.14 6.11
C LEU A 325 -16.60 3.47 5.88
N ARG A 326 -16.91 4.76 5.72
CA ARG A 326 -18.27 5.27 5.51
C ARG A 326 -18.36 5.88 4.12
N THR A 327 -19.30 5.40 3.33
CA THR A 327 -19.65 5.99 2.04
C THR A 327 -20.98 6.71 2.16
N ASN A 328 -20.95 8.01 1.95
CA ASN A 328 -22.14 8.88 1.93
C ASN A 328 -22.65 8.99 0.50
N PHE A 329 -23.94 8.74 0.28
CA PHE A 329 -24.59 8.83 -1.02
C PHE A 329 -25.38 10.14 -1.15
N SER A 330 -25.42 10.71 -2.35
CA SER A 330 -26.28 11.89 -2.64
C SER A 330 -27.75 11.51 -2.91
N SER A 331 -28.06 10.21 -3.09
CA SER A 331 -29.42 9.68 -3.18
C SER A 331 -30.06 9.55 -1.80
N SER A 332 -31.31 9.07 -1.73
CA SER A 332 -32.00 8.79 -0.46
C SER A 332 -31.53 7.51 0.23
N GLN A 333 -30.57 6.81 -0.36
CA GLN A 333 -29.99 5.60 0.20
C GLN A 333 -29.19 5.90 1.47
N SER A 334 -29.32 5.04 2.48
CA SER A 334 -28.51 5.11 3.69
C SER A 334 -27.02 4.91 3.40
N ASP A 335 -26.18 5.56 4.21
CA ASP A 335 -24.72 5.38 4.14
C ASP A 335 -24.32 3.90 4.23
N ASP A 336 -23.33 3.50 3.43
CA ASP A 336 -22.64 2.22 3.65
C ASP A 336 -21.55 2.41 4.71
N VAL A 337 -21.69 1.69 5.83
CA VAL A 337 -20.79 1.83 6.97
C VAL A 337 -20.13 0.50 7.32
N GLN A 338 -18.85 0.42 7.12
CA GLN A 338 -18.02 -0.72 7.49
C GLN A 338 -17.19 -0.40 8.73
N ASN A 339 -17.59 -0.94 9.88
CA ASN A 339 -16.84 -0.80 11.14
C ASN A 339 -15.54 -1.60 11.09
N LEU A 340 -14.40 -0.93 11.14
CA LEU A 340 -13.07 -1.51 11.12
C LEU A 340 -12.41 -1.48 12.49
N LYS A 341 -12.51 -0.37 13.22
CA LYS A 341 -11.96 -0.15 14.58
C LYS A 341 -10.54 -0.68 14.74
N TRP A 342 -9.69 -0.33 13.81
CA TRP A 342 -8.30 -0.78 13.76
C TRP A 342 -7.51 -0.36 15.00
N ASN A 343 -6.46 -1.10 15.33
CA ASN A 343 -5.51 -0.78 16.39
C ASN A 343 -4.24 -0.17 15.79
N ASP A 344 -3.52 0.62 16.59
CA ASP A 344 -2.15 1.00 16.25
C ASP A 344 -1.27 -0.24 16.18
N THR A 345 -0.26 -0.19 15.31
CA THR A 345 0.64 -1.31 15.07
C THR A 345 2.10 -0.95 15.23
N TRP A 346 2.88 -1.96 15.56
CA TRP A 346 4.33 -1.94 15.51
C TRP A 346 4.85 -2.94 14.50
N ARG A 347 5.90 -2.53 13.79
CA ARG A 347 6.73 -3.40 12.99
C ARG A 347 8.15 -3.32 13.50
N TYR A 348 8.81 -4.47 13.67
CA TYR A 348 10.21 -4.57 14.09
C TYR A 348 10.98 -5.32 13.03
N ALA A 349 12.15 -4.82 12.66
CA ALA A 349 13.03 -5.48 11.70
C ALA A 349 14.46 -5.53 12.18
N PHE A 350 15.16 -6.59 11.75
CA PHE A 350 16.58 -6.82 11.95
C PHE A 350 17.21 -7.30 10.65
N GLY A 351 18.39 -6.78 10.33
CA GLY A 351 19.11 -7.14 9.10
C GLY A 351 20.61 -7.20 9.28
N VAL A 352 21.23 -7.95 8.37
CA VAL A 352 22.67 -8.14 8.31
C VAL A 352 23.14 -7.93 6.87
N ASN A 353 24.20 -7.16 6.70
CA ASN A 353 24.88 -6.93 5.44
C ASN A 353 26.29 -7.49 5.48
N TYR A 354 26.67 -8.23 4.44
CA TYR A 354 28.02 -8.71 4.23
C TYR A 354 28.66 -8.08 3.00
N PHE A 355 29.74 -7.36 3.18
CA PHE A 355 30.52 -6.70 2.13
C PHE A 355 31.66 -7.63 1.69
N SER A 356 31.72 -7.97 0.41
CA SER A 356 32.83 -8.74 -0.16
C SER A 356 34.16 -7.98 -0.01
N ALA A 357 35.28 -8.71 -0.03
CA ALA A 357 36.62 -8.11 0.11
C ALA A 357 36.91 -7.03 -0.97
N THR A 358 36.34 -7.17 -2.15
CA THR A 358 36.47 -6.18 -3.25
C THR A 358 35.43 -5.07 -3.18
N HIS A 359 34.50 -5.10 -2.25
CA HIS A 359 33.33 -4.23 -2.15
C HIS A 359 32.45 -4.18 -3.41
N LYS A 360 32.66 -5.10 -4.39
CA LYS A 360 31.81 -5.20 -5.58
C LYS A 360 30.46 -5.84 -5.27
N TRP A 361 30.42 -6.74 -4.30
CA TRP A 361 29.21 -7.43 -3.87
C TRP A 361 28.89 -7.11 -2.42
N VAL A 362 27.61 -6.85 -2.18
CA VAL A 362 27.05 -6.81 -0.82
C VAL A 362 25.88 -7.77 -0.80
N TRP A 363 25.90 -8.71 0.14
CA TRP A 363 24.82 -9.67 0.40
C TRP A 363 24.04 -9.21 1.61
N ARG A 364 22.73 -9.41 1.56
CA ARG A 364 21.83 -8.99 2.63
C ARG A 364 20.87 -10.09 3.00
N THR A 365 20.53 -10.13 4.28
CA THR A 365 19.41 -10.91 4.78
C THR A 365 18.73 -10.14 5.90
N GLY A 366 17.44 -10.36 6.06
CA GLY A 366 16.67 -9.69 7.10
C GLY A 366 15.44 -10.48 7.52
N PHE A 367 15.00 -10.17 8.71
CA PHE A 367 13.77 -10.66 9.30
C PHE A 367 12.97 -9.47 9.83
N ALA A 368 11.63 -9.53 9.68
CA ALA A 368 10.74 -8.58 10.35
C ALA A 368 9.48 -9.27 10.85
N TYR A 369 8.95 -8.71 11.94
CA TYR A 369 7.61 -8.99 12.45
C TYR A 369 6.75 -7.72 12.27
N ASP A 370 5.58 -7.86 11.65
CA ASP A 370 4.70 -6.76 11.27
C ASP A 370 3.27 -7.06 11.74
N GLN A 371 2.80 -6.29 12.71
CA GLN A 371 1.50 -6.49 13.34
C GLN A 371 0.36 -6.04 12.42
N THR A 372 -0.72 -6.83 12.37
CA THR A 372 -1.96 -6.42 11.72
C THR A 372 -2.72 -5.35 12.54
N PRO A 373 -3.30 -4.32 11.90
CA PRO A 373 -4.20 -3.42 12.59
C PRO A 373 -5.57 -4.03 12.89
N VAL A 374 -5.92 -5.15 12.26
CA VAL A 374 -7.24 -5.77 12.39
C VAL A 374 -7.44 -6.35 13.78
N ARG A 375 -8.40 -5.81 14.50
CA ARG A 375 -8.61 -6.06 15.91
C ARG A 375 -9.02 -7.51 16.23
N ASN A 376 -9.91 -8.09 15.43
CA ASN A 376 -10.46 -9.45 15.62
C ASN A 376 -11.28 -9.89 14.39
N ALA A 377 -11.83 -11.11 14.43
CA ALA A 377 -12.61 -11.71 13.37
C ALA A 377 -13.87 -10.91 12.98
N GLN A 378 -14.51 -10.19 13.92
CA GLN A 378 -15.73 -9.40 13.66
C GLN A 378 -15.42 -8.10 12.90
N HIS A 379 -14.21 -7.57 13.05
CA HIS A 379 -13.75 -6.33 12.41
C HIS A 379 -12.89 -6.59 11.18
N ARG A 380 -12.58 -7.86 10.87
CA ARG A 380 -11.89 -8.24 9.64
C ARG A 380 -12.82 -8.09 8.44
N SER A 381 -12.42 -7.29 7.47
CA SER A 381 -13.15 -7.13 6.22
C SER A 381 -12.59 -8.10 5.17
N PRO A 382 -13.43 -8.76 4.37
CA PRO A 382 -12.92 -9.57 3.26
C PRO A 382 -12.22 -8.72 2.19
N ARG A 383 -12.41 -7.40 2.21
CA ARG A 383 -11.65 -6.47 1.38
C ARG A 383 -10.19 -6.37 1.80
N ILE A 384 -9.90 -6.55 3.11
CA ILE A 384 -8.57 -6.48 3.72
C ILE A 384 -8.49 -7.61 4.75
N PRO A 385 -8.29 -8.87 4.30
CA PRO A 385 -8.26 -10.02 5.20
C PRO A 385 -6.94 -10.16 5.95
N ASP A 386 -6.36 -9.09 6.40
CA ASP A 386 -5.02 -8.92 6.93
C ASP A 386 -4.75 -9.70 8.23
N SER A 387 -3.49 -10.15 8.43
CA SER A 387 -3.00 -10.84 9.62
C SER A 387 -1.57 -10.42 9.95
N ASP A 388 -1.06 -10.84 11.12
CA ASP A 388 0.34 -10.67 11.48
C ASP A 388 1.25 -11.35 10.47
N ARG A 389 2.42 -10.74 10.20
CA ARG A 389 3.35 -11.17 9.15
C ARG A 389 4.76 -11.31 9.67
N TYR A 390 5.41 -12.36 9.18
CA TYR A 390 6.82 -12.63 9.41
C TYR A 390 7.54 -12.58 8.07
N TRP A 391 8.45 -11.63 7.93
CA TRP A 391 9.23 -11.40 6.71
C TRP A 391 10.54 -12.17 6.80
N LEU A 392 10.86 -12.91 5.77
CA LEU A 392 12.21 -13.45 5.55
C LEU A 392 12.71 -12.94 4.20
N THR A 393 13.87 -12.28 4.21
CA THR A 393 14.36 -11.59 3.02
C THR A 393 15.82 -11.92 2.73
N VAL A 394 16.15 -11.87 1.43
CA VAL A 394 17.52 -11.96 0.94
C VAL A 394 17.70 -10.95 -0.20
N GLY A 395 18.91 -10.44 -0.34
CA GLY A 395 19.21 -9.50 -1.42
C GLY A 395 20.69 -9.34 -1.70
N PHE A 396 20.97 -8.67 -2.81
CA PHE A 396 22.33 -8.33 -3.17
C PHE A 396 22.44 -6.94 -3.78
N THR A 397 23.65 -6.40 -3.74
CA THR A 397 24.11 -5.27 -4.55
C THR A 397 25.30 -5.72 -5.37
N TYR A 398 25.32 -5.34 -6.62
CA TYR A 398 26.48 -5.46 -7.51
C TYR A 398 26.92 -4.09 -7.99
N ALA A 399 28.12 -3.67 -7.65
CA ALA A 399 28.74 -2.44 -8.16
C ALA A 399 29.25 -2.69 -9.59
N VAL A 400 28.46 -2.25 -10.58
CA VAL A 400 28.82 -2.36 -12.01
C VAL A 400 30.00 -1.44 -12.32
N ARG A 401 29.96 -0.23 -11.75
CA ARG A 401 31.00 0.79 -11.79
C ARG A 401 31.04 1.50 -10.44
N ASN A 402 32.04 2.35 -10.22
CA ASN A 402 32.15 3.12 -8.97
C ASN A 402 30.93 4.02 -8.71
N ASN A 403 30.18 4.33 -9.75
CA ASN A 403 29.02 5.24 -9.68
C ASN A 403 27.70 4.60 -10.13
N ILE A 404 27.69 3.29 -10.48
CA ILE A 404 26.49 2.57 -10.90
C ILE A 404 26.40 1.26 -10.12
N SER A 405 25.28 1.05 -9.43
CA SER A 405 24.98 -0.18 -8.71
C SER A 405 23.63 -0.76 -9.12
N ILE A 406 23.55 -2.08 -9.17
CA ILE A 406 22.30 -2.83 -9.37
C ILE A 406 22.03 -3.59 -8.10
N HIS A 407 20.75 -3.60 -7.68
CA HIS A 407 20.28 -4.33 -6.51
C HIS A 407 19.18 -5.30 -6.93
N GLY A 408 19.22 -6.49 -6.37
CA GLY A 408 18.16 -7.48 -6.47
C GLY A 408 17.79 -7.98 -5.09
N ALA A 409 16.51 -8.20 -4.85
CA ALA A 409 16.03 -8.74 -3.58
C ALA A 409 14.78 -9.59 -3.77
N TYR A 410 14.59 -10.49 -2.82
CA TYR A 410 13.42 -11.32 -2.68
C TYR A 410 12.98 -11.37 -1.20
N ALA A 411 11.67 -11.33 -0.97
CA ALA A 411 11.06 -11.53 0.31
C ALA A 411 9.92 -12.54 0.22
N HIS A 412 9.81 -13.38 1.23
CA HIS A 412 8.64 -14.20 1.51
C HIS A 412 8.01 -13.75 2.82
N LEU A 413 6.71 -13.50 2.79
CA LEU A 413 5.91 -13.13 3.96
C LEU A 413 5.04 -14.32 4.34
N PHE A 414 5.35 -14.89 5.50
CA PHE A 414 4.51 -15.87 6.17
C PHE A 414 3.43 -15.11 6.93
N MET A 415 2.18 -15.54 6.77
CA MET A 415 1.02 -14.91 7.41
C MET A 415 0.29 -15.92 8.26
N ASP A 416 -0.29 -15.46 9.38
CA ASP A 416 -1.18 -16.29 10.18
C ASP A 416 -2.45 -16.62 9.37
N THR A 417 -3.22 -17.61 9.82
CA THR A 417 -4.50 -18.00 9.23
C THR A 417 -5.63 -17.24 9.94
N PRO A 418 -6.01 -16.04 9.47
CA PRO A 418 -6.95 -15.18 10.18
C PRO A 418 -8.40 -15.64 10.01
N SER A 419 -9.15 -15.68 11.12
CA SER A 419 -10.59 -15.94 11.09
C SER A 419 -11.38 -14.69 10.74
N ILE A 420 -12.51 -14.85 10.03
CA ILE A 420 -13.53 -13.84 9.83
C ILE A 420 -14.88 -14.33 10.39
N SER A 421 -15.62 -13.42 11.03
CA SER A 421 -16.93 -13.70 11.62
C SER A 421 -17.74 -12.40 11.61
N ARG A 422 -18.21 -12.00 10.42
CA ARG A 422 -18.72 -10.65 10.16
C ARG A 422 -20.13 -10.65 9.58
N ARG A 423 -20.98 -9.73 10.04
CA ARG A 423 -22.26 -9.41 9.40
C ARG A 423 -22.09 -8.31 8.36
N GLY A 424 -22.65 -8.54 7.18
CA GLY A 424 -22.83 -7.54 6.14
C GLY A 424 -24.09 -6.70 6.36
N VAL A 425 -24.24 -5.65 5.54
CA VAL A 425 -25.39 -4.71 5.62
C VAL A 425 -26.71 -5.36 5.21
N THR A 426 -26.69 -6.39 4.39
CA THR A 426 -27.88 -7.18 3.96
C THR A 426 -28.30 -8.24 4.95
N GLY A 427 -27.60 -8.33 6.11
CA GLY A 427 -27.88 -9.32 7.16
C GLY A 427 -27.18 -10.66 6.94
N ASP A 428 -26.40 -10.78 5.86
CA ASP A 428 -25.50 -11.89 5.59
C ASP A 428 -24.43 -12.01 6.70
N PHE A 429 -24.04 -13.24 7.00
CA PHE A 429 -23.00 -13.54 7.99
C PHE A 429 -21.91 -14.38 7.32
N LEU A 430 -20.73 -13.78 7.13
CA LEU A 430 -19.57 -14.45 6.58
C LEU A 430 -18.72 -15.01 7.72
N SER A 431 -18.44 -16.31 7.69
CA SER A 431 -17.69 -17.02 8.72
C SER A 431 -16.73 -18.03 8.09
N GLY A 432 -15.46 -17.93 8.43
CA GLY A 432 -14.42 -18.79 7.88
C GLY A 432 -13.02 -18.34 8.26
N GLN A 433 -12.05 -18.77 7.47
CA GLN A 433 -10.63 -18.44 7.63
C GLN A 433 -10.01 -18.09 6.28
N PHE A 434 -8.95 -17.27 6.29
CA PHE A 434 -8.14 -17.01 5.13
C PHE A 434 -6.79 -17.72 5.26
N SER A 435 -6.29 -18.28 4.14
CA SER A 435 -4.90 -18.69 4.00
C SER A 435 -4.20 -17.68 3.12
N GLU A 436 -3.14 -17.07 3.62
CA GLU A 436 -2.48 -15.95 2.97
C GLU A 436 -0.96 -16.12 2.94
N GLN A 437 -0.34 -15.64 1.87
CA GLN A 437 1.10 -15.51 1.72
C GLN A 437 1.44 -14.43 0.69
N ILE A 438 2.63 -13.85 0.78
CA ILE A 438 3.08 -12.85 -0.19
C ILE A 438 4.52 -13.15 -0.60
N ASN A 439 4.77 -13.15 -1.92
CA ASN A 439 6.11 -13.21 -2.49
C ASN A 439 6.42 -11.87 -3.14
N ILE A 440 7.62 -11.34 -2.88
CA ILE A 440 8.05 -10.04 -3.41
C ILE A 440 9.42 -10.20 -4.04
N GLY A 441 9.54 -9.83 -5.31
CA GLY A 441 10.82 -9.72 -6.01
C GLY A 441 11.04 -8.30 -6.50
N GLY A 442 12.28 -7.81 -6.48
CA GLY A 442 12.57 -6.45 -6.94
C GLY A 442 13.93 -6.29 -7.60
N LEU A 443 14.02 -5.29 -8.48
CA LEU A 443 15.26 -4.80 -9.10
C LEU A 443 15.33 -3.28 -8.94
N GLN A 444 16.55 -2.77 -8.67
CA GLN A 444 16.83 -1.34 -8.53
C GLN A 444 18.16 -0.99 -9.18
N LEU A 445 18.21 0.19 -9.77
CA LEU A 445 19.40 0.83 -10.27
C LEU A 445 19.68 2.11 -9.51
N ASP A 446 20.92 2.27 -9.01
CA ASP A 446 21.41 3.51 -8.44
C ASP A 446 22.52 4.08 -9.32
N TRP A 447 22.43 5.37 -9.60
CA TRP A 447 23.43 6.10 -10.40
C TRP A 447 23.82 7.40 -9.70
N ARG A 448 25.12 7.53 -9.41
CA ARG A 448 25.75 8.74 -8.82
C ARG A 448 26.56 9.50 -9.88
N PHE A 449 26.50 10.82 -9.89
CA PHE A 449 27.23 11.65 -10.86
C PHE A 449 27.41 13.10 -10.38
#